data_4bf9718d0f994755a8790297fd6a4002
#
_entry.id   4bf9718d0f994755a8790297fd6a4002
#
_cell.length_a   1.000
_cell.length_b   1.000
_cell.length_c   1.000
_cell.angle_alpha   90.00
_cell.angle_beta   90.00
_cell.angle_gamma   90.00
#
_symmetry.space_group_name_H-M   'P 1'
#
loop_
_entity.id
_entity.type
_entity.pdbx_description
1 polymer ?
#
loop_
_entity_poly.entity_id
_entity_poly.type
_entity_poly.pdbx_seq_one_letter_code
_entity_poly.pdbx_strand_id
1 'polypeptide(L)'
;MCGIVGFVGARADMQEILQGMMDAIAHRGPDGQGQFIEGPAALGQRRLSIIDLEGGKQPMFNEDQNLAVIFNGEIYNFQELTAELMRAGHTFATRSDTEVLLHGYEQWGKEMLQKLRGMFTFAIWDRKNETLFCARDHFGIKPFYYYQNDAGELLFGSEIKSFLAHPGFKKELNEEQLPLYLSYQYSPGENTFFKGVKKLMPAHWLEWKAGQLTVQRYWQPKFDPDDSRTLEEWEDEISAAMKESVQAHKIADVEVGSFLSSGVDSSYMAALAHVDKTFTVGFANKQYDETDYAQEFSKHIGVKNYAYRITPEEYWANLGKIQYHMDEPLADAASVALYFVNREASKQVKVCLSGEGADEFFGGYNIYKEPFTVTWYDKIPLPIRRAIGAVADLPFFLLFVFILWMIGGWLVLVVLLALPLLVIPGLLV
;
A
#
# COMPACT_ATOMS: atom_id res chain seq x y z
N MET A 1 1.92 11.29 -4.73
CA MET A 1 0.82 11.00 -3.77
C MET A 1 0.95 11.94 -2.60
N CYS A 2 -0.15 12.43 -2.04
CA CYS A 2 -0.11 13.23 -0.82
C CYS A 2 0.57 12.50 0.35
N GLY A 3 0.90 13.22 1.40
CA GLY A 3 1.36 12.66 2.66
C GLY A 3 0.65 13.33 3.82
N ILE A 4 0.24 12.56 4.80
CA ILE A 4 -0.34 13.05 6.05
C ILE A 4 0.54 12.67 7.23
N VAL A 5 0.63 13.53 8.21
CA VAL A 5 1.31 13.32 9.48
C VAL A 5 0.58 14.05 10.60
N GLY A 6 0.75 13.61 11.80
CA GLY A 6 0.21 14.33 12.95
C GLY A 6 0.48 13.61 14.25
N PHE A 7 0.08 14.26 15.32
CA PHE A 7 0.11 13.68 16.66
C PHE A 7 -0.96 14.31 17.57
N VAL A 8 -1.30 13.58 18.62
CA VAL A 8 -2.15 14.08 19.70
C VAL A 8 -1.38 13.99 21.02
N GLY A 9 -1.09 15.14 21.60
CA GLY A 9 -0.32 15.28 22.82
C GLY A 9 0.01 16.76 23.04
N ALA A 10 -0.41 17.34 24.18
CA ALA A 10 -0.23 18.76 24.46
C ALA A 10 1.24 19.08 24.75
N ARG A 11 1.85 19.92 23.92
CA ARG A 11 3.27 20.31 24.01
C ARG A 11 3.46 21.77 23.61
N ALA A 12 4.52 22.40 24.12
CA ALA A 12 4.86 23.77 23.74
C ALA A 12 5.51 23.90 22.35
N ASP A 13 6.14 22.80 21.86
CA ASP A 13 6.95 22.72 20.65
C ASP A 13 6.20 22.07 19.45
N MET A 14 4.84 22.02 19.50
CA MET A 14 4.02 21.35 18.49
C MET A 14 4.28 21.82 17.06
N GLN A 15 4.48 23.14 16.87
CA GLN A 15 4.72 23.73 15.55
C GLN A 15 6.02 23.23 14.93
N GLU A 16 7.10 23.19 15.71
CA GLU A 16 8.43 22.75 15.25
C GLU A 16 8.41 21.24 14.91
N ILE A 17 7.82 20.44 15.80
CA ILE A 17 7.69 19.00 15.62
C ILE A 17 6.88 18.70 14.35
N LEU A 18 5.70 19.30 14.22
CA LEU A 18 4.83 19.07 13.06
C LEU A 18 5.52 19.47 11.75
N GLN A 19 6.23 20.60 11.74
CA GLN A 19 7.00 21.00 10.56
C GLN A 19 8.09 19.97 10.24
N GLY A 20 8.84 19.49 11.22
CA GLY A 20 9.85 18.44 11.02
C GLY A 20 9.25 17.13 10.48
N MET A 21 8.08 16.70 10.99
CA MET A 21 7.35 15.55 10.49
C MET A 21 6.93 15.74 9.01
N MET A 22 6.44 16.92 8.67
CA MET A 22 6.04 17.26 7.30
C MET A 22 7.23 17.34 6.35
N ASP A 23 8.37 17.85 6.79
CA ASP A 23 9.60 17.95 5.98
C ASP A 23 10.16 16.57 5.62
N ALA A 24 10.06 15.61 6.55
CA ALA A 24 10.46 14.22 6.31
C ALA A 24 9.69 13.55 5.16
N ILE A 25 8.46 14.00 4.87
CA ILE A 25 7.59 13.48 3.81
C ILE A 25 7.34 14.48 2.65
N ALA A 26 8.19 15.51 2.50
CA ALA A 26 8.01 16.55 1.49
C ALA A 26 7.96 16.00 0.05
N HIS A 27 8.69 14.92 -0.22
CA HIS A 27 8.71 14.25 -1.52
C HIS A 27 7.34 13.68 -1.94
N ARG A 28 6.41 13.43 -1.00
CA ARG A 28 5.08 12.92 -1.32
C ARG A 28 4.17 13.97 -1.93
N GLY A 29 4.33 15.22 -1.52
CA GLY A 29 3.45 16.31 -1.95
C GLY A 29 4.21 17.60 -2.21
N PRO A 30 4.77 17.76 -3.42
CA PRO A 30 5.59 18.93 -3.76
C PRO A 30 4.79 20.19 -4.07
N ASP A 31 3.47 20.09 -4.30
CA ASP A 31 2.65 21.21 -4.77
C ASP A 31 2.17 22.13 -3.64
N GLY A 32 2.18 21.65 -2.39
CA GLY A 32 1.74 22.45 -1.26
C GLY A 32 1.85 21.75 0.09
N GLN A 33 1.59 22.54 1.12
CA GLN A 33 1.51 22.05 2.50
C GLN A 33 0.46 22.82 3.28
N GLY A 34 -0.03 22.18 4.36
CA GLY A 34 -0.91 22.81 5.32
C GLY A 34 -0.80 22.20 6.70
N GLN A 35 -1.13 22.99 7.70
CA GLN A 35 -1.01 22.66 9.12
C GLN A 35 -2.25 23.11 9.90
N PHE A 36 -2.61 22.32 10.90
CA PHE A 36 -3.58 22.69 11.93
C PHE A 36 -3.04 22.29 13.29
N ILE A 37 -3.03 23.21 14.23
CA ILE A 37 -2.62 22.97 15.61
C ILE A 37 -3.63 23.63 16.52
N GLU A 38 -4.30 22.82 17.34
CA GLU A 38 -5.25 23.31 18.33
C GLU A 38 -5.39 22.33 19.50
N GLY A 39 -5.34 22.83 20.71
CA GLY A 39 -5.38 22.00 21.91
C GLY A 39 -4.27 20.95 21.88
N PRO A 40 -4.59 19.66 22.02
CA PRO A 40 -3.59 18.58 21.94
C PRO A 40 -3.30 18.11 20.51
N ALA A 41 -4.06 18.54 19.50
CA ALA A 41 -3.99 18.01 18.14
C ALA A 41 -3.05 18.82 17.24
N ALA A 42 -2.22 18.11 16.48
CA ALA A 42 -1.40 18.63 15.41
C ALA A 42 -1.58 17.79 14.16
N LEU A 43 -2.08 18.39 13.08
CA LEU A 43 -2.34 17.76 11.79
C LEU A 43 -1.53 18.45 10.71
N GLY A 44 -0.82 17.71 9.87
CA GLY A 44 0.00 18.23 8.79
C GLY A 44 -0.19 17.44 7.50
N GLN A 45 -0.20 18.15 6.37
CA GLN A 45 -0.38 17.55 5.05
C GLN A 45 0.65 18.10 4.06
N ARG A 46 1.18 17.21 3.21
CA ARG A 46 1.92 17.51 1.99
C ARG A 46 1.07 17.14 0.79
N ARG A 47 0.82 18.09 -0.11
CA ARG A 47 -0.15 17.95 -1.19
C ARG A 47 0.52 17.69 -2.55
N LEU A 48 0.03 16.66 -3.25
CA LEU A 48 0.10 16.52 -4.69
C LEU A 48 -1.30 16.80 -5.23
N SER A 49 -1.47 17.92 -5.95
CA SER A 49 -2.78 18.38 -6.40
C SER A 49 -3.25 17.59 -7.63
N ILE A 50 -4.37 16.89 -7.53
CA ILE A 50 -4.96 16.02 -8.56
C ILE A 50 -6.39 16.45 -8.85
N ILE A 51 -7.26 16.56 -7.83
CA ILE A 51 -8.64 17.04 -7.93
C ILE A 51 -8.75 18.40 -7.24
N ASP A 52 -9.49 19.32 -7.85
CA ASP A 52 -9.70 20.70 -7.40
C ASP A 52 -8.39 21.38 -7.00
N LEU A 53 -7.61 21.74 -8.01
CA LEU A 53 -6.23 22.23 -7.84
C LEU A 53 -6.14 23.43 -6.89
N GLU A 54 -7.14 24.33 -6.93
CA GLU A 54 -7.20 25.55 -6.14
C GLU A 54 -7.96 25.36 -4.82
N GLY A 55 -9.15 24.73 -4.84
CA GLY A 55 -10.04 24.58 -3.69
C GLY A 55 -9.67 23.45 -2.75
N GLY A 56 -9.01 22.40 -3.23
CA GLY A 56 -8.66 21.21 -2.45
C GLY A 56 -7.51 21.39 -1.44
N LYS A 57 -7.30 22.57 -0.89
CA LYS A 57 -6.29 22.84 0.14
C LYS A 57 -6.67 22.15 1.46
N GLN A 58 -5.67 21.65 2.15
CA GLN A 58 -5.84 20.96 3.44
C GLN A 58 -4.87 21.52 4.48
N PRO A 59 -5.20 21.44 5.81
CA PRO A 59 -6.44 20.87 6.38
C PRO A 59 -7.69 21.58 5.89
N MET A 60 -8.77 20.81 5.66
CA MET A 60 -10.06 21.32 5.26
C MET A 60 -11.01 21.28 6.46
N PHE A 61 -11.96 22.24 6.50
CA PHE A 61 -12.89 22.40 7.62
C PHE A 61 -14.33 22.32 7.13
N ASN A 62 -15.24 21.85 7.99
CA ASN A 62 -16.67 22.03 7.78
C ASN A 62 -17.12 23.47 8.08
N GLU A 63 -18.41 23.80 7.87
CA GLU A 63 -18.93 25.18 7.93
C GLU A 63 -18.76 25.83 9.30
N ASP A 64 -18.98 25.08 10.39
CA ASP A 64 -18.83 25.57 11.77
C ASP A 64 -17.39 25.43 12.31
N GLN A 65 -16.45 24.96 11.47
CA GLN A 65 -15.05 24.69 11.77
C GLN A 65 -14.83 23.71 12.93
N ASN A 66 -15.82 22.90 13.25
CA ASN A 66 -15.71 21.89 14.29
C ASN A 66 -14.83 20.70 13.87
N LEU A 67 -14.86 20.35 12.59
CA LEU A 67 -14.08 19.25 12.04
C LEU A 67 -12.94 19.78 11.18
N ALA A 68 -11.74 19.20 11.38
CA ALA A 68 -10.58 19.45 10.54
C ALA A 68 -10.11 18.12 9.94
N VAL A 69 -9.96 18.03 8.61
CA VAL A 69 -9.52 16.81 7.92
C VAL A 69 -8.22 17.02 7.18
N ILE A 70 -7.33 16.03 7.26
CA ILE A 70 -6.21 15.82 6.34
C ILE A 70 -6.37 14.46 5.67
N PHE A 71 -6.03 14.39 4.38
CA PHE A 71 -6.36 13.27 3.52
C PHE A 71 -5.24 12.96 2.52
N ASN A 72 -4.96 11.68 2.32
CA ASN A 72 -4.10 11.16 1.27
C ASN A 72 -4.86 10.06 0.54
N GLY A 73 -5.40 10.37 -0.62
CA GLY A 73 -6.20 9.41 -1.37
C GLY A 73 -7.01 10.05 -2.49
N GLU A 74 -7.97 9.27 -2.98
CA GLU A 74 -8.98 9.62 -3.96
C GLU A 74 -10.28 8.89 -3.59
N ILE A 75 -11.40 9.62 -3.47
CA ILE A 75 -12.73 9.05 -3.25
C ILE A 75 -13.46 9.04 -4.59
N TYR A 76 -13.47 7.92 -5.27
CA TYR A 76 -13.95 7.82 -6.66
C TYR A 76 -15.44 8.12 -6.82
N ASN A 77 -16.26 7.82 -5.80
CA ASN A 77 -17.69 8.09 -5.82
C ASN A 77 -18.08 9.41 -5.13
N PHE A 78 -17.13 10.37 -5.02
CA PHE A 78 -17.38 11.62 -4.29
C PHE A 78 -18.53 12.44 -4.89
N GLN A 79 -18.72 12.43 -6.21
CA GLN A 79 -19.81 13.19 -6.85
C GLN A 79 -21.17 12.66 -6.44
N GLU A 80 -21.34 11.36 -6.33
CA GLU A 80 -22.58 10.71 -5.87
C GLU A 80 -22.85 11.02 -4.40
N LEU A 81 -21.78 10.92 -3.57
CA LEU A 81 -21.86 11.25 -2.14
C LEU A 81 -22.16 12.73 -1.92
N THR A 82 -21.55 13.63 -2.69
CA THR A 82 -21.84 15.07 -2.66
C THR A 82 -23.33 15.30 -2.93
N ALA A 83 -23.90 14.67 -3.97
CA ALA A 83 -25.33 14.83 -4.28
C ALA A 83 -26.24 14.25 -3.20
N GLU A 84 -25.86 13.16 -2.52
CA GLU A 84 -26.57 12.59 -1.38
C GLU A 84 -26.54 13.52 -0.16
N LEU A 85 -25.35 14.03 0.18
CA LEU A 85 -25.14 14.94 1.32
C LEU A 85 -25.82 16.30 1.13
N MET A 86 -25.81 16.86 -0.09
CA MET A 86 -26.56 18.08 -0.40
C MET A 86 -28.06 17.88 -0.21
N ARG A 87 -28.61 16.73 -0.58
CA ARG A 87 -30.03 16.41 -0.32
C ARG A 87 -30.32 16.24 1.18
N ALA A 88 -29.33 15.86 1.98
CA ALA A 88 -29.43 15.81 3.44
C ALA A 88 -29.28 17.19 4.11
N GLY A 89 -28.94 18.24 3.35
CA GLY A 89 -28.88 19.63 3.83
C GLY A 89 -27.47 20.19 4.00
N HIS A 90 -26.42 19.42 3.66
CA HIS A 90 -25.04 19.90 3.69
C HIS A 90 -24.73 20.85 2.51
N THR A 91 -23.84 21.80 2.74
CA THR A 91 -23.39 22.78 1.73
C THR A 91 -21.92 22.55 1.42
N PHE A 92 -21.58 22.44 0.15
CA PHE A 92 -20.21 22.22 -0.30
C PHE A 92 -19.60 23.54 -0.78
N ALA A 93 -18.38 23.83 -0.29
CA ALA A 93 -17.63 25.03 -0.65
C ALA A 93 -16.63 24.76 -1.78
N THR A 94 -16.25 23.51 -2.02
CA THR A 94 -15.25 23.08 -2.99
C THR A 94 -15.80 22.02 -3.94
N ARG A 95 -15.00 21.63 -4.92
CA ARG A 95 -15.26 20.44 -5.76
C ARG A 95 -14.32 19.30 -5.45
N SER A 96 -13.61 19.39 -4.31
CA SER A 96 -12.68 18.37 -3.87
C SER A 96 -13.40 17.15 -3.29
N ASP A 97 -12.90 15.99 -3.59
CA ASP A 97 -13.31 14.75 -2.99
C ASP A 97 -13.03 14.69 -1.47
N THR A 98 -12.12 15.51 -0.96
CA THR A 98 -11.81 15.63 0.47
C THR A 98 -13.02 16.11 1.28
N GLU A 99 -13.85 16.99 0.74
CA GLU A 99 -14.97 17.62 1.47
C GLU A 99 -16.07 16.62 1.84
N VAL A 100 -16.25 15.55 1.03
CA VAL A 100 -17.22 14.48 1.36
C VAL A 100 -16.85 13.73 2.66
N LEU A 101 -15.58 13.76 3.08
CA LEU A 101 -15.17 13.13 4.33
C LEU A 101 -15.67 13.91 5.54
N LEU A 102 -15.70 15.24 5.47
CA LEU A 102 -16.23 16.10 6.55
C LEU A 102 -17.73 15.89 6.70
N HIS A 103 -18.49 16.14 5.63
CA HIS A 103 -19.93 16.04 5.66
C HIS A 103 -20.42 14.59 5.82
N GLY A 104 -19.68 13.61 5.31
CA GLY A 104 -19.94 12.20 5.55
C GLY A 104 -19.78 11.81 7.02
N TYR A 105 -18.75 12.33 7.69
CA TYR A 105 -18.55 12.10 9.12
C TYR A 105 -19.63 12.78 9.97
N GLU A 106 -20.06 13.99 9.61
CA GLU A 106 -21.18 14.67 10.26
C GLU A 106 -22.49 13.89 10.13
N GLN A 107 -22.79 13.44 8.90
CA GLN A 107 -24.09 12.82 8.59
C GLN A 107 -24.19 11.39 9.11
N TRP A 108 -23.12 10.59 8.98
CA TRP A 108 -23.16 9.14 9.19
C TRP A 108 -22.16 8.65 10.25
N GLY A 109 -21.32 9.53 10.80
CA GLY A 109 -20.26 9.11 11.72
C GLY A 109 -19.33 8.08 11.07
N LYS A 110 -18.99 7.04 11.80
CA LYS A 110 -18.11 5.95 11.32
C LYS A 110 -18.74 5.12 10.19
N GLU A 111 -20.06 5.08 10.08
CA GLU A 111 -20.78 4.35 9.02
C GLU A 111 -20.52 4.93 7.62
N MET A 112 -19.97 6.14 7.52
CA MET A 112 -19.52 6.70 6.25
C MET A 112 -18.56 5.76 5.52
N LEU A 113 -17.74 4.99 6.26
CA LEU A 113 -16.74 4.08 5.69
C LEU A 113 -17.37 2.99 4.81
N GLN A 114 -18.63 2.62 5.05
CA GLN A 114 -19.37 1.66 4.20
C GLN A 114 -19.82 2.28 2.88
N LYS A 115 -19.81 3.61 2.76
CA LYS A 115 -20.24 4.33 1.56
C LYS A 115 -19.07 4.77 0.69
N LEU A 116 -17.86 4.87 1.24
CA LEU A 116 -16.68 5.33 0.50
C LEU A 116 -16.20 4.26 -0.48
N ARG A 117 -16.03 4.65 -1.73
CA ARG A 117 -15.31 3.89 -2.75
C ARG A 117 -14.06 4.67 -3.14
N GLY A 118 -12.89 4.12 -2.85
CA GLY A 118 -11.65 4.84 -3.11
C GLY A 118 -10.41 4.17 -2.51
N MET A 119 -9.29 4.82 -2.70
CA MET A 119 -8.02 4.50 -2.06
C MET A 119 -7.65 5.65 -1.13
N PHE A 120 -7.60 5.41 0.16
CA PHE A 120 -7.52 6.51 1.12
C PHE A 120 -6.86 6.17 2.45
N THR A 121 -6.25 7.21 3.01
CA THR A 121 -6.07 7.38 4.45
C THR A 121 -6.40 8.81 4.82
N PHE A 122 -7.11 9.00 5.91
CA PHE A 122 -7.44 10.31 6.41
C PHE A 122 -7.36 10.37 7.94
N ALA A 123 -7.27 11.59 8.45
CA ALA A 123 -7.41 11.89 9.86
C ALA A 123 -8.34 13.08 10.02
N ILE A 124 -9.41 12.91 10.81
CA ILE A 124 -10.39 13.93 11.18
C ILE A 124 -10.21 14.24 12.65
N TRP A 125 -10.00 15.52 12.98
CA TRP A 125 -10.06 16.02 14.35
C TRP A 125 -11.43 16.64 14.61
N ASP A 126 -12.16 16.09 15.57
CA ASP A 126 -13.42 16.62 16.08
C ASP A 126 -13.12 17.47 17.34
N ARG A 127 -13.23 18.79 17.19
CA ARG A 127 -12.88 19.78 18.25
C ARG A 127 -13.81 19.70 19.43
N LYS A 128 -15.13 19.54 19.20
CA LYS A 128 -16.13 19.47 20.30
C LYS A 128 -15.97 18.22 21.15
N ASN A 129 -15.63 17.10 20.53
CA ASN A 129 -15.51 15.81 21.20
C ASN A 129 -14.06 15.49 21.60
N GLU A 130 -13.09 16.33 21.22
CA GLU A 130 -11.64 16.10 21.38
C GLU A 130 -11.24 14.69 20.93
N THR A 131 -11.69 14.31 19.72
CA THR A 131 -11.53 12.97 19.18
C THR A 131 -10.77 13.04 17.86
N LEU A 132 -9.72 12.23 17.72
CA LEU A 132 -9.07 11.96 16.45
C LEU A 132 -9.65 10.68 15.86
N PHE A 133 -10.22 10.77 14.67
CA PHE A 133 -10.72 9.63 13.90
C PHE A 133 -9.91 9.47 12.62
N CYS A 134 -9.30 8.29 12.43
CA CYS A 134 -8.53 7.95 11.24
C CYS A 134 -9.05 6.67 10.60
N ALA A 135 -8.95 6.56 9.27
CA ALA A 135 -9.28 5.32 8.60
C ALA A 135 -8.34 5.06 7.42
N ARG A 136 -8.21 3.79 7.06
CA ARG A 136 -7.46 3.29 5.92
C ARG A 136 -8.38 2.50 5.00
N ASP A 137 -8.19 2.63 3.70
CA ASP A 137 -9.02 2.01 2.67
C ASP A 137 -9.11 0.47 2.77
N HIS A 138 -10.06 -0.11 2.04
CA HIS A 138 -10.42 -1.52 2.08
C HIS A 138 -9.24 -2.47 1.84
N PHE A 139 -8.30 -2.11 0.96
CA PHE A 139 -7.16 -2.93 0.57
C PHE A 139 -5.82 -2.40 1.11
N GLY A 140 -5.84 -1.26 1.83
CA GLY A 140 -4.62 -0.64 2.38
C GLY A 140 -3.69 -0.07 1.32
N ILE A 141 -4.25 0.42 0.21
CA ILE A 141 -3.48 1.03 -0.90
C ILE A 141 -2.71 2.24 -0.42
N LYS A 142 -3.32 3.07 0.43
CA LYS A 142 -2.61 4.21 1.02
C LYS A 142 -1.97 3.80 2.35
N PRO A 143 -0.71 4.17 2.61
CA PRO A 143 0.00 3.82 3.85
C PRO A 143 -0.50 4.65 5.03
N PHE A 144 -0.63 4.00 6.19
CA PHE A 144 -0.89 4.65 7.46
C PHE A 144 -0.19 3.89 8.59
N TYR A 145 0.71 4.58 9.29
CA TYR A 145 1.43 4.08 10.46
C TYR A 145 1.03 4.87 11.70
N TYR A 146 1.09 4.24 12.86
CA TYR A 146 0.85 4.90 14.13
C TYR A 146 1.78 4.35 15.23
N TYR A 147 2.01 5.18 16.23
CA TYR A 147 2.83 4.87 17.38
C TYR A 147 2.27 5.59 18.60
N GLN A 148 2.04 4.87 19.70
CA GLN A 148 1.69 5.46 20.99
C GLN A 148 2.87 5.33 21.93
N ASN A 149 3.34 6.45 22.47
CA ASN A 149 4.46 6.46 23.39
C ASN A 149 4.02 6.23 24.85
N ASP A 150 5.00 6.10 25.76
CA ASP A 150 4.76 5.83 27.18
C ASP A 150 3.99 6.97 27.89
N ALA A 151 3.98 8.18 27.33
CA ALA A 151 3.21 9.33 27.84
C ALA A 151 1.75 9.34 27.35
N GLY A 152 1.35 8.38 26.51
CA GLY A 152 0.02 8.30 25.91
C GLY A 152 -0.19 9.20 24.69
N GLU A 153 0.86 9.90 24.21
CA GLU A 153 0.80 10.65 22.97
C GLU A 153 0.70 9.70 21.80
N LEU A 154 -0.19 9.99 20.85
CA LEU A 154 -0.36 9.22 19.61
C LEU A 154 0.28 9.97 18.45
N LEU A 155 1.23 9.34 17.75
CA LEU A 155 1.81 9.80 16.50
C LEU A 155 1.20 8.99 15.34
N PHE A 156 0.98 9.63 14.20
CA PHE A 156 0.56 8.93 12.98
C PHE A 156 1.15 9.58 11.72
N GLY A 157 1.23 8.80 10.65
CA GLY A 157 1.75 9.32 9.39
C GLY A 157 1.75 8.33 8.24
N SER A 158 1.94 8.87 7.05
CA SER A 158 2.09 8.08 5.82
C SER A 158 3.42 7.34 5.74
N GLU A 159 4.45 7.81 6.44
CA GLU A 159 5.79 7.20 6.47
C GLU A 159 6.37 7.26 7.88
N ILE A 160 7.01 6.16 8.31
CA ILE A 160 7.55 6.01 9.68
C ILE A 160 8.65 7.04 9.98
N LYS A 161 9.47 7.38 8.95
CA LYS A 161 10.55 8.36 9.11
C LYS A 161 10.08 9.72 9.63
N SER A 162 8.82 10.08 9.42
CA SER A 162 8.25 11.32 9.96
C SER A 162 8.24 11.36 11.49
N PHE A 163 8.16 10.19 12.16
CA PHE A 163 8.16 10.11 13.62
C PHE A 163 9.50 10.48 14.25
N LEU A 164 10.61 10.42 13.46
CA LEU A 164 11.95 10.80 13.93
C LEU A 164 12.05 12.27 14.36
N ALA A 165 11.15 13.12 13.87
CA ALA A 165 11.08 14.51 14.28
C ALA A 165 10.41 14.71 15.67
N HIS A 166 9.70 13.71 16.18
CA HIS A 166 8.99 13.80 17.44
C HIS A 166 9.87 13.31 18.61
N PRO A 167 10.17 14.12 19.63
CA PRO A 167 11.09 13.76 20.72
C PRO A 167 10.60 12.60 21.58
N GLY A 168 9.29 12.33 21.59
CA GLY A 168 8.70 11.16 22.26
C GLY A 168 8.80 9.85 21.49
N PHE A 169 9.34 9.85 20.27
CA PHE A 169 9.55 8.64 19.49
C PHE A 169 10.89 7.98 19.84
N LYS A 170 10.83 6.68 20.15
CA LYS A 170 12.02 5.85 20.42
C LYS A 170 12.34 5.01 19.20
N LYS A 171 13.48 5.28 18.55
CA LYS A 171 13.97 4.49 17.43
C LYS A 171 14.64 3.22 17.93
N GLU A 172 13.89 2.14 18.02
CA GLU A 172 14.37 0.82 18.42
C GLU A 172 14.03 -0.22 17.34
N LEU A 173 14.94 -1.17 17.09
CA LEU A 173 14.69 -2.28 16.18
C LEU A 173 13.74 -3.28 16.82
N ASN A 174 12.72 -3.70 16.08
CA ASN A 174 11.86 -4.81 16.43
C ASN A 174 12.45 -6.12 15.87
N GLU A 175 13.28 -6.80 16.66
CA GLU A 175 13.99 -8.01 16.25
C GLU A 175 13.04 -9.17 15.91
N GLU A 176 11.81 -9.17 16.42
CA GLU A 176 10.80 -10.18 16.11
C GLU A 176 10.37 -10.17 14.65
N GLN A 177 10.58 -9.06 13.94
CA GLN A 177 10.28 -8.96 12.52
C GLN A 177 11.35 -9.59 11.62
N LEU A 178 12.57 -9.80 12.11
CA LEU A 178 13.65 -10.32 11.31
C LEU A 178 13.41 -11.76 10.79
N PRO A 179 12.96 -12.73 11.59
CA PRO A 179 12.59 -14.05 11.08
C PRO A 179 11.46 -14.01 10.05
N LEU A 180 10.45 -13.14 10.27
CA LEU A 180 9.34 -12.97 9.34
C LEU A 180 9.81 -12.39 8.00
N TYR A 181 10.68 -11.37 8.05
CA TYR A 181 11.29 -10.80 6.85
C TYR A 181 12.11 -11.82 6.06
N LEU A 182 12.91 -12.64 6.74
CA LEU A 182 13.71 -13.69 6.10
C LEU A 182 12.83 -14.78 5.46
N SER A 183 11.60 -14.97 5.95
CA SER A 183 10.63 -15.94 5.41
C SER A 183 9.76 -15.36 4.29
N TYR A 184 9.29 -14.11 4.45
CA TYR A 184 8.29 -13.49 3.58
C TYR A 184 8.85 -12.37 2.70
N GLN A 185 10.12 -11.98 2.89
CA GLN A 185 10.78 -10.87 2.18
C GLN A 185 10.25 -9.46 2.55
N TYR A 186 9.27 -9.38 3.44
CA TYR A 186 8.71 -8.14 4.01
C TYR A 186 8.21 -8.41 5.43
N SER A 187 7.79 -7.34 6.15
CA SER A 187 7.16 -7.45 7.48
C SER A 187 5.65 -7.64 7.34
N PRO A 188 5.12 -8.86 7.48
CA PRO A 188 3.68 -9.11 7.42
C PRO A 188 2.97 -8.62 8.68
N GLY A 189 1.63 -8.38 8.55
CA GLY A 189 0.79 -7.97 9.68
C GLY A 189 0.98 -6.51 10.12
N GLU A 190 0.51 -6.22 11.33
CA GLU A 190 0.48 -4.84 11.86
C GLU A 190 1.84 -4.33 12.37
N ASN A 191 2.70 -5.22 12.86
CA ASN A 191 3.98 -4.83 13.42
C ASN A 191 4.99 -4.44 12.34
N THR A 192 5.89 -3.52 12.68
CA THR A 192 6.94 -3.03 11.80
C THR A 192 8.33 -3.34 12.36
N PHE A 193 9.38 -3.06 11.58
CA PHE A 193 10.76 -3.12 12.05
C PHE A 193 11.09 -2.07 13.11
N PHE A 194 10.22 -1.09 13.31
CA PHE A 194 10.35 -0.12 14.40
C PHE A 194 9.48 -0.57 15.57
N LYS A 195 10.10 -0.86 16.70
CA LYS A 195 9.42 -1.35 17.90
C LYS A 195 8.32 -0.39 18.35
N GLY A 196 7.11 -0.91 18.54
CA GLY A 196 5.94 -0.13 18.92
C GLY A 196 5.24 0.63 17.77
N VAL A 197 5.87 0.76 16.59
CA VAL A 197 5.20 1.31 15.42
C VAL A 197 4.36 0.23 14.78
N LYS A 198 3.10 0.56 14.50
CA LYS A 198 2.13 -0.33 13.88
C LYS A 198 1.61 0.23 12.56
N LYS A 199 1.30 -0.65 11.63
CA LYS A 199 0.50 -0.36 10.42
C LYS A 199 -0.98 -0.36 10.82
N LEU A 200 -1.73 0.66 10.44
CA LEU A 200 -3.18 0.52 10.43
C LEU A 200 -3.54 -0.46 9.31
N MET A 201 -4.11 -1.60 9.69
CA MET A 201 -4.38 -2.68 8.73
C MET A 201 -5.42 -2.25 7.69
N PRO A 202 -5.46 -2.87 6.49
CA PRO A 202 -6.51 -2.63 5.50
C PRO A 202 -7.91 -2.73 6.10
N ALA A 203 -8.80 -1.84 5.67
CA ALA A 203 -10.18 -1.78 6.16
C ALA A 203 -10.32 -1.60 7.67
N HIS A 204 -9.39 -0.86 8.30
CA HIS A 204 -9.49 -0.51 9.72
C HIS A 204 -9.63 1.00 9.90
N TRP A 205 -10.30 1.36 10.98
CA TRP A 205 -10.29 2.71 11.53
C TRP A 205 -9.59 2.69 12.90
N LEU A 206 -9.09 3.85 13.25
CA LEU A 206 -8.45 4.16 14.52
C LEU A 206 -9.15 5.38 15.13
N GLU A 207 -9.48 5.31 16.40
CA GLU A 207 -9.99 6.43 17.18
C GLU A 207 -9.14 6.64 18.42
N TRP A 208 -8.71 7.87 18.62
CA TRP A 208 -8.07 8.30 19.86
C TRP A 208 -8.98 9.30 20.56
N LYS A 209 -9.30 9.05 21.84
CA LYS A 209 -10.10 9.93 22.67
C LYS A 209 -9.64 9.85 24.11
N ALA A 210 -9.33 11.01 24.74
CA ALA A 210 -8.92 11.10 26.13
C ALA A 210 -7.80 10.11 26.52
N GLY A 211 -6.79 9.90 25.66
CA GLY A 211 -5.66 8.99 25.88
C GLY A 211 -5.95 7.52 25.55
N GLN A 212 -7.20 7.18 25.25
CA GLN A 212 -7.59 5.82 24.85
C GLN A 212 -7.55 5.65 23.35
N LEU A 213 -6.89 4.58 22.90
CA LEU A 213 -6.79 4.21 21.50
C LEU A 213 -7.68 2.99 21.22
N THR A 214 -8.56 3.10 20.24
CA THR A 214 -9.40 2.01 19.74
C THR A 214 -9.09 1.79 18.27
N VAL A 215 -8.84 0.54 17.88
CA VAL A 215 -8.65 0.14 16.48
C VAL A 215 -9.63 -0.96 16.14
N GLN A 216 -10.36 -0.83 15.03
CA GLN A 216 -11.37 -1.82 14.62
C GLN A 216 -11.45 -1.96 13.12
N ARG A 217 -11.68 -3.20 12.66
CA ARG A 217 -11.97 -3.49 11.25
C ARG A 217 -13.41 -3.08 10.93
N TYR A 218 -13.61 -2.36 9.81
CA TYR A 218 -14.91 -1.97 9.32
C TYR A 218 -15.41 -2.80 8.13
N TRP A 219 -14.52 -3.49 7.41
CA TRP A 219 -14.86 -4.31 6.25
C TRP A 219 -13.91 -5.51 6.11
N GLN A 220 -14.39 -6.58 5.49
CA GLN A 220 -13.58 -7.71 5.07
C GLN A 220 -14.12 -8.30 3.77
N PRO A 221 -13.26 -8.85 2.88
CA PRO A 221 -13.74 -9.52 1.69
C PRO A 221 -14.55 -10.76 2.07
N LYS A 222 -15.62 -11.00 1.30
CA LYS A 222 -16.41 -12.23 1.37
C LYS A 222 -16.12 -13.05 0.13
N PHE A 223 -15.84 -14.31 0.31
CA PHE A 223 -15.68 -15.27 -0.76
C PHE A 223 -16.95 -16.12 -0.82
N ASP A 224 -17.72 -15.96 -1.90
CA ASP A 224 -18.97 -16.66 -2.13
C ASP A 224 -18.94 -17.23 -3.56
N PRO A 225 -18.27 -18.40 -3.74
CA PRO A 225 -18.14 -19.02 -5.05
C PRO A 225 -19.52 -19.35 -5.65
N ASP A 226 -19.73 -18.96 -6.89
CA ASP A 226 -20.95 -19.23 -7.64
C ASP A 226 -20.63 -20.12 -8.84
N ASP A 227 -20.84 -21.42 -8.66
CA ASP A 227 -20.62 -22.45 -9.71
C ASP A 227 -21.79 -22.55 -10.70
N SER A 228 -22.85 -21.76 -10.53
CA SER A 228 -24.03 -21.79 -11.39
C SER A 228 -23.84 -21.03 -12.71
N ARG A 229 -22.84 -20.11 -12.77
CA ARG A 229 -22.57 -19.28 -13.94
C ARG A 229 -21.59 -19.93 -14.91
N THR A 230 -21.78 -19.61 -16.18
CA THR A 230 -20.86 -19.99 -17.24
C THR A 230 -19.61 -19.10 -17.26
N LEU A 231 -18.55 -19.56 -17.91
CA LEU A 231 -17.34 -18.76 -18.11
C LEU A 231 -17.65 -17.47 -18.88
N GLU A 232 -18.48 -17.52 -19.91
CA GLU A 232 -18.87 -16.37 -20.72
C GLU A 232 -19.60 -15.29 -19.88
N GLU A 233 -20.51 -15.72 -19.00
CA GLU A 233 -21.19 -14.78 -18.09
C GLU A 233 -20.22 -14.09 -17.12
N TRP A 234 -19.20 -14.82 -16.62
CA TRP A 234 -18.15 -14.24 -15.80
C TRP A 234 -17.24 -13.29 -16.57
N GLU A 235 -16.87 -13.63 -17.82
CA GLU A 235 -16.06 -12.76 -18.68
C GLU A 235 -16.77 -11.44 -18.97
N ASP A 236 -18.06 -11.47 -19.24
CA ASP A 236 -18.87 -10.27 -19.48
C ASP A 236 -18.97 -9.38 -18.23
N GLU A 237 -19.23 -9.96 -17.06
CA GLU A 237 -19.34 -9.22 -15.81
C GLU A 237 -18.00 -8.62 -15.40
N ILE A 238 -16.89 -9.38 -15.47
CA ILE A 238 -15.55 -8.90 -15.19
C ILE A 238 -15.18 -7.76 -16.15
N SER A 239 -15.48 -7.93 -17.44
CA SER A 239 -15.20 -6.91 -18.45
C SER A 239 -15.97 -5.61 -18.20
N ALA A 240 -17.22 -5.71 -17.78
CA ALA A 240 -18.03 -4.54 -17.42
C ALA A 240 -17.50 -3.85 -16.16
N ALA A 241 -17.17 -4.61 -15.11
CA ALA A 241 -16.60 -4.10 -13.88
C ALA A 241 -15.24 -3.43 -14.10
N MET A 242 -14.38 -4.02 -14.93
CA MET A 242 -13.07 -3.43 -15.27
C MET A 242 -13.21 -2.11 -16.02
N LYS A 243 -14.12 -2.02 -17.01
CA LYS A 243 -14.38 -0.77 -17.73
C LYS A 243 -14.85 0.33 -16.81
N GLU A 244 -15.80 0.04 -15.93
CA GLU A 244 -16.34 0.98 -14.96
C GLU A 244 -15.26 1.42 -13.96
N SER A 245 -14.49 0.47 -13.41
CA SER A 245 -13.40 0.74 -12.48
C SER A 245 -12.33 1.64 -13.10
N VAL A 246 -11.88 1.35 -14.32
CA VAL A 246 -10.90 2.19 -15.02
C VAL A 246 -11.40 3.61 -15.22
N GLN A 247 -12.68 3.81 -15.56
CA GLN A 247 -13.24 5.14 -15.70
C GLN A 247 -13.29 5.90 -14.37
N ALA A 248 -13.63 5.23 -13.28
CA ALA A 248 -13.62 5.82 -11.94
C ALA A 248 -12.19 6.24 -11.51
N HIS A 249 -11.17 5.43 -11.80
CA HIS A 249 -9.78 5.73 -11.47
C HIS A 249 -9.14 6.84 -12.33
N LYS A 250 -9.81 7.24 -13.42
CA LYS A 250 -9.36 8.36 -14.29
C LYS A 250 -9.83 9.73 -13.83
N ILE A 251 -10.67 9.81 -12.81
CA ILE A 251 -11.18 11.11 -12.33
C ILE A 251 -10.01 11.94 -11.80
N ALA A 252 -9.64 12.99 -12.54
CA ALA A 252 -8.55 13.90 -12.22
C ALA A 252 -8.69 15.19 -13.02
N ASP A 253 -8.23 16.31 -12.45
CA ASP A 253 -8.10 17.61 -13.16
C ASP A 253 -6.72 17.78 -13.80
N VAL A 254 -5.93 16.70 -13.87
CA VAL A 254 -4.58 16.63 -14.44
C VAL A 254 -4.49 15.47 -15.44
N GLU A 255 -3.47 15.50 -16.27
CA GLU A 255 -3.23 14.42 -17.24
C GLU A 255 -2.93 13.09 -16.52
N VAL A 256 -3.57 12.02 -17.02
CA VAL A 256 -3.43 10.64 -16.51
C VAL A 256 -2.69 9.80 -17.54
N GLY A 257 -1.63 9.13 -17.11
CA GLY A 257 -0.92 8.12 -17.89
C GLY A 257 -1.20 6.70 -17.40
N SER A 258 -0.54 5.71 -17.99
CA SER A 258 -0.60 4.31 -17.53
C SER A 258 0.77 3.67 -17.55
N PHE A 259 1.07 2.86 -16.55
CA PHE A 259 2.20 1.95 -16.63
C PHE A 259 1.86 0.83 -17.62
N LEU A 260 2.90 0.36 -18.30
CA LEU A 260 2.77 -0.71 -19.29
C LEU A 260 3.98 -1.62 -19.21
N SER A 261 3.74 -2.90 -18.98
CA SER A 261 4.73 -3.98 -19.06
C SER A 261 4.40 -4.91 -20.22
N SER A 262 5.03 -6.06 -20.29
CA SER A 262 4.66 -7.14 -21.21
C SER A 262 3.47 -7.98 -20.70
N GLY A 263 3.01 -7.73 -19.48
CA GLY A 263 1.93 -8.47 -18.83
C GLY A 263 0.54 -8.19 -19.41
N VAL A 264 -0.35 -9.18 -19.33
CA VAL A 264 -1.75 -9.07 -19.77
C VAL A 264 -2.48 -7.94 -19.03
N ASP A 265 -2.31 -7.86 -17.71
CA ASP A 265 -3.04 -6.93 -16.84
C ASP A 265 -2.75 -5.48 -17.18
N SER A 266 -1.46 -5.12 -17.30
CA SER A 266 -1.06 -3.76 -17.67
C SER A 266 -1.47 -3.39 -19.10
N SER A 267 -1.44 -4.36 -20.02
CA SER A 267 -1.87 -4.19 -21.42
C SER A 267 -3.37 -3.98 -21.50
N TYR A 268 -4.16 -4.78 -20.78
CA TYR A 268 -5.61 -4.65 -20.72
C TYR A 268 -6.03 -3.31 -20.08
N MET A 269 -5.38 -2.95 -18.96
CA MET A 269 -5.59 -1.67 -18.30
C MET A 269 -5.30 -0.50 -19.25
N ALA A 270 -4.15 -0.51 -19.95
CA ALA A 270 -3.76 0.57 -20.85
C ALA A 270 -4.73 0.70 -22.04
N ALA A 271 -5.21 -0.43 -22.57
CA ALA A 271 -6.19 -0.43 -23.65
C ALA A 271 -7.54 0.15 -23.22
N LEU A 272 -8.04 -0.19 -22.00
CA LEU A 272 -9.30 0.34 -21.47
C LEU A 272 -9.20 1.81 -21.05
N ALA A 273 -8.02 2.22 -20.60
CA ALA A 273 -7.82 3.56 -20.03
C ALA A 273 -7.90 4.68 -21.08
N HIS A 274 -7.60 4.40 -22.34
CA HIS A 274 -7.54 5.42 -23.42
C HIS A 274 -6.74 6.66 -22.97
N VAL A 275 -5.52 6.43 -22.44
CA VAL A 275 -4.58 7.47 -22.04
C VAL A 275 -3.71 7.88 -23.22
N ASP A 276 -3.13 9.09 -23.17
CA ASP A 276 -2.24 9.57 -24.25
C ASP A 276 -0.80 9.07 -24.09
N LYS A 277 -0.44 8.63 -22.87
CA LYS A 277 0.94 8.26 -22.52
C LYS A 277 1.00 6.97 -21.72
N THR A 278 1.91 6.09 -22.11
CA THR A 278 2.29 4.91 -21.33
C THR A 278 3.76 4.98 -20.95
N PHE A 279 4.10 4.35 -19.82
CA PHE A 279 5.47 4.36 -19.25
C PHE A 279 5.92 2.92 -18.99
N THR A 280 7.13 2.62 -19.43
CA THR A 280 7.71 1.28 -19.34
C THR A 280 9.16 1.39 -18.89
N VAL A 281 9.59 0.47 -18.01
CA VAL A 281 11.01 0.27 -17.72
C VAL A 281 11.40 -1.15 -18.05
N GLY A 282 12.62 -1.32 -18.50
CA GLY A 282 13.27 -2.60 -18.70
C GLY A 282 14.69 -2.55 -18.17
N PHE A 283 15.40 -3.64 -18.32
CA PHE A 283 16.79 -3.74 -17.91
C PHE A 283 17.70 -3.84 -19.13
N ALA A 284 18.95 -3.40 -18.98
CA ALA A 284 19.95 -3.55 -20.05
C ALA A 284 20.20 -5.01 -20.46
N ASN A 285 19.87 -5.97 -19.59
CA ASN A 285 19.88 -7.39 -19.92
C ASN A 285 18.60 -7.77 -20.68
N LYS A 286 18.76 -8.23 -21.93
CA LYS A 286 17.64 -8.60 -22.82
C LYS A 286 16.68 -9.66 -22.24
N GLN A 287 17.14 -10.50 -21.34
CA GLN A 287 16.30 -11.52 -20.69
C GLN A 287 15.21 -10.91 -19.82
N TYR A 288 15.45 -9.70 -19.32
CA TYR A 288 14.55 -8.97 -18.42
C TYR A 288 14.09 -7.64 -19.03
N ASP A 289 14.21 -7.47 -20.36
CA ASP A 289 13.81 -6.26 -21.07
C ASP A 289 12.46 -6.45 -21.76
N GLU A 290 11.47 -5.77 -21.28
CA GLU A 290 10.08 -5.81 -21.80
C GLU A 290 9.76 -4.59 -22.68
N THR A 291 10.72 -3.69 -22.87
CA THR A 291 10.46 -2.40 -23.52
C THR A 291 10.03 -2.52 -24.98
N ASP A 292 10.59 -3.50 -25.72
CA ASP A 292 10.24 -3.68 -27.13
C ASP A 292 8.78 -4.14 -27.30
N TYR A 293 8.31 -5.06 -26.45
CA TYR A 293 6.92 -5.51 -26.45
C TYR A 293 5.96 -4.34 -26.09
N ALA A 294 6.25 -3.61 -25.03
CA ALA A 294 5.42 -2.49 -24.60
C ALA A 294 5.33 -1.39 -25.68
N GLN A 295 6.42 -1.13 -26.41
CA GLN A 295 6.42 -0.19 -27.53
C GLN A 295 5.57 -0.67 -28.71
N GLU A 296 5.64 -1.97 -29.03
CA GLU A 296 4.80 -2.57 -30.09
C GLU A 296 3.33 -2.49 -29.72
N PHE A 297 2.97 -2.90 -28.50
CA PHE A 297 1.60 -2.82 -28.01
C PHE A 297 1.07 -1.38 -27.97
N SER A 298 1.86 -0.43 -27.50
CA SER A 298 1.50 0.99 -27.48
C SER A 298 1.21 1.53 -28.88
N LYS A 299 1.98 1.12 -29.91
CA LYS A 299 1.70 1.47 -31.31
C LYS A 299 0.38 0.87 -31.78
N HIS A 300 0.10 -0.38 -31.37
CA HIS A 300 -1.15 -1.06 -31.74
C HIS A 300 -2.39 -0.33 -31.21
N ILE A 301 -2.34 0.14 -29.95
CA ILE A 301 -3.44 0.92 -29.33
C ILE A 301 -3.39 2.42 -29.63
N GLY A 302 -2.42 2.88 -30.43
CA GLY A 302 -2.30 4.30 -30.84
C GLY A 302 -1.82 5.26 -29.76
N VAL A 303 -1.09 4.77 -28.74
CA VAL A 303 -0.63 5.55 -27.57
C VAL A 303 0.88 5.76 -27.61
N LYS A 304 1.37 6.90 -27.13
CA LYS A 304 2.80 7.18 -27.03
C LYS A 304 3.41 6.47 -25.83
N ASN A 305 4.42 5.61 -26.07
CA ASN A 305 5.17 4.95 -25.01
C ASN A 305 6.49 5.69 -24.70
N TYR A 306 6.78 5.84 -23.40
CA TYR A 306 8.03 6.34 -22.85
C TYR A 306 8.76 5.17 -22.16
N ALA A 307 9.70 4.59 -22.89
CA ALA A 307 10.48 3.45 -22.39
C ALA A 307 11.84 3.89 -21.85
N TYR A 308 12.26 3.30 -20.75
CA TYR A 308 13.54 3.53 -20.12
C TYR A 308 14.23 2.21 -19.76
N ARG A 309 15.54 2.08 -20.07
CA ARG A 309 16.33 0.89 -19.71
C ARG A 309 17.27 1.20 -18.56
N ILE A 310 17.08 0.48 -17.45
CA ILE A 310 17.86 0.61 -16.22
C ILE A 310 19.21 -0.10 -16.41
N THR A 311 20.32 0.61 -16.11
CA THR A 311 21.63 -0.02 -16.09
C THR A 311 21.94 -0.62 -14.72
N PRO A 312 22.86 -1.60 -14.63
CA PRO A 312 23.31 -2.14 -13.34
C PRO A 312 23.87 -1.07 -12.41
N GLU A 313 24.60 -0.09 -12.94
CA GLU A 313 25.18 1.00 -12.17
C GLU A 313 24.07 1.88 -11.55
N GLU A 314 23.06 2.24 -12.32
CA GLU A 314 21.91 3.01 -11.82
C GLU A 314 21.12 2.22 -10.77
N TYR A 315 20.91 0.92 -10.98
CA TYR A 315 20.24 0.03 -10.03
C TYR A 315 20.90 0.14 -8.65
N TRP A 316 22.20 -0.13 -8.58
CA TRP A 316 22.94 -0.13 -7.33
C TRP A 316 23.09 1.26 -6.72
N ALA A 317 23.27 2.30 -7.52
CA ALA A 317 23.38 3.68 -7.06
C ALA A 317 22.10 4.20 -6.39
N ASN A 318 20.92 3.69 -6.80
CA ASN A 318 19.64 4.14 -6.25
C ASN A 318 19.09 3.22 -5.15
N LEU A 319 19.63 2.01 -4.95
CA LEU A 319 19.06 1.03 -4.00
C LEU A 319 18.92 1.60 -2.57
N GLY A 320 19.94 2.29 -2.07
CA GLY A 320 19.89 2.90 -0.74
C GLY A 320 18.80 3.96 -0.61
N LYS A 321 18.59 4.77 -1.67
CA LYS A 321 17.50 5.76 -1.72
C LYS A 321 16.14 5.09 -1.75
N ILE A 322 15.98 4.04 -2.53
CA ILE A 322 14.74 3.27 -2.64
C ILE A 322 14.38 2.69 -1.27
N GLN A 323 15.32 2.01 -0.62
CA GLN A 323 15.11 1.44 0.72
C GLN A 323 14.79 2.52 1.78
N TYR A 324 15.41 3.70 1.69
CA TYR A 324 15.07 4.82 2.57
C TYR A 324 13.60 5.26 2.42
N HIS A 325 13.08 5.28 1.19
CA HIS A 325 11.68 5.66 0.93
C HIS A 325 10.68 4.55 1.28
N MET A 326 11.12 3.30 1.37
CA MET A 326 10.27 2.19 1.80
C MET A 326 10.05 2.15 3.32
N ASP A 327 10.86 2.86 4.13
CA ASP A 327 10.91 2.83 5.59
C ASP A 327 11.31 1.47 6.18
N GLU A 328 10.78 0.39 5.65
CA GLU A 328 11.08 -0.98 6.05
C GLU A 328 11.80 -1.74 4.93
N PRO A 329 12.63 -2.75 5.25
CA PRO A 329 13.28 -3.54 4.21
C PRO A 329 12.23 -4.33 3.42
N LEU A 330 12.40 -4.30 2.10
CA LEU A 330 11.63 -5.11 1.14
C LEU A 330 12.63 -5.81 0.22
N ALA A 331 12.61 -7.14 0.21
CA ALA A 331 13.52 -7.94 -0.60
C ALA A 331 12.95 -8.29 -1.99
N ASP A 332 12.11 -7.43 -2.53
CA ASP A 332 11.53 -7.59 -3.86
C ASP A 332 12.20 -6.65 -4.87
N ALA A 333 12.78 -7.23 -5.92
CA ALA A 333 13.43 -6.49 -7.00
C ALA A 333 12.45 -5.61 -7.81
N ALA A 334 11.15 -5.93 -7.80
CA ALA A 334 10.10 -5.14 -8.45
C ALA A 334 10.04 -3.72 -7.90
N SER A 335 10.37 -3.50 -6.62
CA SER A 335 10.42 -2.18 -6.01
C SER A 335 11.38 -1.22 -6.71
N VAL A 336 12.50 -1.73 -7.24
CA VAL A 336 13.47 -0.94 -8.00
C VAL A 336 12.91 -0.55 -9.36
N ALA A 337 12.32 -1.50 -10.09
CA ALA A 337 11.66 -1.22 -11.37
C ALA A 337 10.55 -0.18 -11.19
N LEU A 338 9.73 -0.32 -10.13
CA LEU A 338 8.66 0.61 -9.79
C LEU A 338 9.20 2.02 -9.48
N TYR A 339 10.31 2.15 -8.78
CA TYR A 339 10.96 3.44 -8.57
C TYR A 339 11.32 4.12 -9.91
N PHE A 340 11.96 3.39 -10.82
CA PHE A 340 12.38 3.96 -12.10
C PHE A 340 11.21 4.32 -13.01
N VAL A 341 10.16 3.48 -13.10
CA VAL A 341 8.99 3.81 -13.92
C VAL A 341 8.25 5.02 -13.35
N ASN A 342 8.13 5.15 -12.03
CA ASN A 342 7.56 6.34 -11.40
C ASN A 342 8.42 7.58 -11.64
N ARG A 343 9.76 7.46 -11.58
CA ARG A 343 10.69 8.56 -11.88
C ARG A 343 10.49 9.08 -13.32
N GLU A 344 10.37 8.18 -14.27
CA GLU A 344 10.17 8.58 -15.68
C GLU A 344 8.77 9.15 -15.91
N ALA A 345 7.75 8.54 -15.33
CA ALA A 345 6.36 9.00 -15.45
C ALA A 345 6.17 10.41 -14.83
N SER A 346 6.78 10.67 -13.67
CA SER A 346 6.66 11.95 -12.97
C SER A 346 7.20 13.15 -13.74
N LYS A 347 8.03 12.92 -14.77
CA LYS A 347 8.50 13.97 -15.68
C LYS A 347 7.42 14.43 -16.67
N GLN A 348 6.35 13.66 -16.82
CA GLN A 348 5.35 13.83 -17.86
C GLN A 348 3.92 13.99 -17.31
N VAL A 349 3.56 13.25 -16.24
CA VAL A 349 2.23 13.20 -15.67
C VAL A 349 2.28 13.16 -14.14
N LYS A 350 1.19 13.53 -13.48
CA LYS A 350 1.04 13.42 -12.02
C LYS A 350 0.36 12.14 -11.59
N VAL A 351 -0.42 11.52 -12.46
CA VAL A 351 -1.19 10.31 -12.20
C VAL A 351 -0.87 9.24 -13.23
N CYS A 352 -0.63 8.03 -12.76
CA CYS A 352 -0.53 6.83 -13.60
C CYS A 352 -1.45 5.74 -13.07
N LEU A 353 -2.17 5.11 -13.98
CA LEU A 353 -2.88 3.86 -13.71
C LEU A 353 -1.90 2.69 -13.74
N SER A 354 -2.19 1.66 -12.94
CA SER A 354 -1.41 0.43 -12.84
C SER A 354 -2.32 -0.79 -12.85
N GLY A 355 -1.82 -1.92 -13.32
CA GLY A 355 -2.50 -3.23 -13.26
C GLY A 355 -2.31 -3.97 -11.93
N GLU A 356 -1.73 -3.33 -10.91
CA GLU A 356 -1.48 -3.95 -9.62
C GLU A 356 -2.77 -4.46 -8.95
N GLY A 357 -2.70 -5.63 -8.35
CA GLY A 357 -3.82 -6.30 -7.68
C GLY A 357 -4.55 -7.34 -8.56
N ALA A 358 -4.29 -7.39 -9.86
CA ALA A 358 -4.93 -8.35 -10.75
C ALA A 358 -4.53 -9.80 -10.41
N ASP A 359 -3.26 -10.05 -10.18
CA ASP A 359 -2.75 -11.38 -9.80
C ASP A 359 -3.38 -11.89 -8.49
N GLU A 360 -3.63 -11.01 -7.53
CA GLU A 360 -4.26 -11.34 -6.25
C GLU A 360 -5.73 -11.72 -6.43
N PHE A 361 -6.47 -11.00 -7.29
CA PHE A 361 -7.90 -11.27 -7.52
C PHE A 361 -8.13 -12.44 -8.46
N PHE A 362 -7.29 -12.62 -9.48
CA PHE A 362 -7.49 -13.64 -10.52
C PHE A 362 -6.54 -14.84 -10.41
N GLY A 363 -5.76 -14.92 -9.31
CA GLY A 363 -4.89 -16.06 -9.06
C GLY A 363 -3.74 -16.21 -10.06
N GLY A 364 -3.15 -15.07 -10.52
CA GLY A 364 -2.12 -15.03 -11.54
C GLY A 364 -0.77 -15.58 -11.09
N TYR A 365 -0.45 -15.52 -9.80
CA TYR A 365 0.83 -15.99 -9.26
C TYR A 365 0.97 -17.50 -9.26
N ASN A 366 2.14 -17.98 -9.68
CA ASN A 366 2.43 -19.42 -9.68
C ASN A 366 2.37 -20.04 -8.28
N ILE A 367 2.62 -19.29 -7.23
CA ILE A 367 2.55 -19.76 -5.83
C ILE A 367 1.15 -20.29 -5.48
N TYR A 368 0.09 -19.79 -6.11
CA TYR A 368 -1.27 -20.28 -5.88
C TYR A 368 -1.49 -21.72 -6.40
N LYS A 369 -0.59 -22.21 -7.28
CA LYS A 369 -0.62 -23.59 -7.80
C LYS A 369 0.13 -24.57 -6.89
N GLU A 370 1.01 -24.09 -6.01
CA GLU A 370 1.85 -24.95 -5.17
C GLU A 370 1.06 -25.90 -4.27
N PRO A 371 -0.04 -25.50 -3.59
CA PRO A 371 -0.84 -26.43 -2.80
C PRO A 371 -1.34 -27.67 -3.60
N PHE A 372 -1.60 -27.48 -4.89
CA PHE A 372 -2.04 -28.56 -5.76
C PHE A 372 -0.90 -29.50 -6.20
N THR A 373 0.33 -28.99 -6.25
CA THR A 373 1.52 -29.78 -6.62
C THR A 373 2.04 -30.65 -5.48
N VAL A 374 1.79 -30.26 -4.23
CA VAL A 374 2.26 -30.95 -3.01
C VAL A 374 1.19 -31.80 -2.33
N THR A 375 0.07 -32.11 -3.00
CA THR A 375 -1.03 -32.93 -2.46
C THR A 375 -0.59 -34.31 -1.96
N TRP A 376 0.50 -34.86 -2.49
CA TRP A 376 1.11 -36.09 -2.00
C TRP A 376 1.60 -35.97 -0.54
N TYR A 377 2.07 -34.77 -0.14
CA TYR A 377 2.53 -34.48 1.21
C TYR A 377 1.36 -34.54 2.21
N ASP A 378 0.18 -34.09 1.81
CA ASP A 378 -1.02 -34.13 2.65
C ASP A 378 -1.52 -35.56 2.89
N LYS A 379 -1.14 -36.50 2.06
CA LYS A 379 -1.42 -37.95 2.26
C LYS A 379 -0.51 -38.57 3.33
N ILE A 380 0.57 -37.90 3.75
CA ILE A 380 1.44 -38.36 4.83
C ILE A 380 0.76 -38.05 6.18
N PRO A 381 0.58 -39.06 7.05
CA PRO A 381 -0.01 -38.83 8.39
C PRO A 381 0.71 -37.73 9.17
N LEU A 382 -0.06 -36.84 9.81
CA LEU A 382 0.47 -35.67 10.53
C LEU A 382 1.62 -36.03 11.56
N PRO A 383 1.58 -37.15 12.31
CA PRO A 383 2.69 -37.49 13.18
C PRO A 383 4.01 -37.72 12.44
N ILE A 384 3.95 -38.28 11.23
CA ILE A 384 5.14 -38.48 10.39
C ILE A 384 5.66 -37.14 9.87
N ARG A 385 4.78 -36.28 9.40
CA ARG A 385 5.16 -34.90 8.96
C ARG A 385 5.85 -34.13 10.09
N ARG A 386 5.30 -34.20 11.31
CA ARG A 386 5.90 -33.58 12.51
C ARG A 386 7.26 -34.17 12.87
N ALA A 387 7.42 -35.46 12.75
CA ALA A 387 8.70 -36.12 13.01
C ALA A 387 9.77 -35.71 11.99
N ILE A 388 9.41 -35.62 10.71
CA ILE A 388 10.30 -35.12 9.64
C ILE A 388 10.70 -33.67 9.90
N GLY A 389 9.75 -32.78 10.25
CA GLY A 389 10.03 -31.40 10.61
C GLY A 389 10.96 -31.27 11.81
N ALA A 390 10.68 -32.03 12.89
CA ALA A 390 11.52 -32.03 14.08
C ALA A 390 12.97 -32.52 13.82
N VAL A 391 13.16 -33.43 12.87
CA VAL A 391 14.51 -33.87 12.45
C VAL A 391 15.19 -32.78 11.60
N ALA A 392 14.45 -32.10 10.73
CA ALA A 392 15.00 -31.02 9.93
C ALA A 392 15.43 -29.79 10.77
N ASP A 393 14.73 -29.53 11.88
CA ASP A 393 15.05 -28.45 12.82
C ASP A 393 16.23 -28.77 13.77
N LEU A 394 16.71 -30.01 13.82
CA LEU A 394 17.83 -30.34 14.69
C LEU A 394 19.16 -29.79 14.16
N PRO A 395 19.97 -29.09 14.99
CA PRO A 395 21.32 -28.64 14.63
C PRO A 395 22.23 -29.79 14.14
N PHE A 396 21.93 -31.00 14.56
CA PHE A 396 22.57 -32.24 14.12
C PHE A 396 22.27 -32.62 12.66
N PHE A 397 21.17 -32.12 12.06
CA PHE A 397 20.86 -32.38 10.64
C PHE A 397 21.94 -31.79 9.74
N LEU A 398 22.35 -30.54 10.00
CA LEU A 398 23.43 -29.90 9.25
C LEU A 398 24.77 -30.64 9.47
N LEU A 399 25.05 -31.08 10.66
CA LEU A 399 26.23 -31.89 10.98
C LEU A 399 26.17 -33.27 10.29
N PHE A 400 25.00 -33.89 10.26
CA PHE A 400 24.77 -35.17 9.58
C PHE A 400 24.93 -35.02 8.05
N VAL A 401 24.36 -33.96 7.44
CA VAL A 401 24.56 -33.63 6.04
C VAL A 401 26.03 -33.36 5.72
N PHE A 402 26.73 -32.65 6.60
CA PHE A 402 28.15 -32.37 6.45
C PHE A 402 29.00 -33.66 6.54
N ILE A 403 28.69 -34.57 7.46
CA ILE A 403 29.37 -35.87 7.63
C ILE A 403 29.14 -36.75 6.39
N LEU A 404 27.90 -36.82 5.90
CA LEU A 404 27.57 -37.58 4.68
C LEU A 404 28.24 -36.99 3.44
N TRP A 405 28.39 -35.66 3.34
CA TRP A 405 29.14 -34.99 2.28
C TRP A 405 30.64 -35.35 2.34
N MET A 406 31.22 -35.41 3.53
CA MET A 406 32.62 -35.82 3.72
C MET A 406 32.86 -37.29 3.35
N ILE A 407 31.90 -38.19 3.59
CA ILE A 407 32.02 -39.63 3.35
C ILE A 407 31.63 -40.03 1.93
N GLY A 408 30.61 -39.42 1.35
CA GLY A 408 29.94 -39.88 0.11
C GLY A 408 30.09 -39.01 -1.13
N GLY A 409 30.75 -37.86 -1.00
CA GLY A 409 30.97 -36.95 -2.13
C GLY A 409 29.70 -36.29 -2.70
N TRP A 410 29.80 -35.67 -3.86
CA TRP A 410 28.79 -34.81 -4.50
C TRP A 410 27.41 -35.46 -4.71
N LEU A 411 27.32 -36.77 -4.90
CA LEU A 411 26.08 -37.45 -5.20
C LEU A 411 25.14 -37.48 -3.98
N VAL A 412 25.69 -37.63 -2.78
CA VAL A 412 24.93 -37.61 -1.53
C VAL A 412 24.48 -36.17 -1.21
N LEU A 413 25.30 -35.16 -1.53
CA LEU A 413 24.94 -33.77 -1.36
C LEU A 413 23.73 -33.37 -2.22
N VAL A 414 23.68 -33.81 -3.48
CA VAL A 414 22.56 -33.54 -4.40
C VAL A 414 21.26 -34.16 -3.88
N VAL A 415 21.32 -35.39 -3.38
CA VAL A 415 20.14 -36.08 -2.83
C VAL A 415 19.66 -35.41 -1.55
N LEU A 416 20.57 -35.00 -0.66
CA LEU A 416 20.23 -34.38 0.61
C LEU A 416 19.85 -32.91 0.51
N LEU A 417 20.35 -32.17 -0.49
CA LEU A 417 19.88 -30.82 -0.80
C LEU A 417 18.53 -30.84 -1.56
N ALA A 418 18.24 -31.91 -2.26
CA ALA A 418 16.92 -32.10 -2.88
C ALA A 418 15.83 -32.52 -1.87
N LEU A 419 16.20 -33.21 -0.80
CA LEU A 419 15.23 -33.61 0.25
C LEU A 419 14.57 -32.41 0.97
N PRO A 420 15.32 -31.37 1.43
CA PRO A 420 14.69 -30.17 1.98
C PRO A 420 13.87 -29.37 0.96
N LEU A 421 14.30 -29.31 -0.29
CA LEU A 421 13.53 -28.65 -1.38
C LEU A 421 12.22 -29.40 -1.69
N LEU A 422 12.16 -30.70 -1.38
CA LEU A 422 10.95 -31.52 -1.45
C LEU A 422 10.08 -31.40 -0.19
N VAL A 423 10.64 -30.91 0.95
CA VAL A 423 9.97 -30.85 2.25
C VAL A 423 9.63 -29.41 2.66
N ILE A 424 10.40 -28.41 2.22
CA ILE A 424 10.21 -26.99 2.57
C ILE A 424 8.87 -26.40 2.13
N PRO A 425 8.24 -26.76 1.00
CA PRO A 425 6.91 -26.24 0.69
C PRO A 425 5.82 -26.59 1.72
N GLY A 426 6.07 -27.56 2.60
CA GLY A 426 5.13 -27.99 3.63
C GLY A 426 5.38 -27.44 5.03
N LEU A 427 6.46 -26.67 5.25
CA LEU A 427 6.81 -26.12 6.57
C LEU A 427 6.37 -24.64 6.74
N LEU A 428 5.85 -24.02 5.69
CA LEU A 428 5.41 -22.63 5.69
C LEU A 428 3.86 -22.49 5.74
N VAL A 429 3.13 -23.49 6.20
CA VAL A 429 1.69 -23.41 6.49
C VAL A 429 1.42 -23.72 7.96
#